data_dde798a0bd187e7f576db9edebd5944a
#
_entry.id   dde798a0bd187e7f576db9edebd5944a
#
_cell.length_a   1.000
_cell.length_b   1.000
_cell.length_c   1.000
_cell.angle_alpha   90.00
_cell.angle_beta   90.00
_cell.angle_gamma   90.00
#
_symmetry.space_group_name_H-M   'P 1'
#
loop_
_entity.id
_entity.type
_entity.pdbx_description
1 polymer ?
#
loop_
_entity_poly.entity_id
_entity_poly.type
_entity_poly.pdbx_seq_one_letter_code
_entity_poly.pdbx_strand_id
1 'polypeptide(L)'
;LLLSLELFVMLVLANGSPVVVARLLHQTGNRPVDGGRVWRDGRPVLGPSKTWRGLVAGTMSCLLFSAWVGLGWLFGALFGLLALLGDLVSSFVKRRMGLKSSARALWLDQLPEALLPMAMAWLWLSLPLWEAVAVALLFALSNMLFSPVLYRLGIRKQPH
;
A
#
# COMPACT_ATOMS: atom_id res chain seq x y z
N LEU A 1 15.41 -14.60 -8.17
CA LEU A 1 15.49 -13.24 -8.74
C LEU A 1 14.18 -12.84 -9.46
N LEU A 2 13.63 -13.70 -10.36
CA LEU A 2 12.37 -13.38 -11.07
C LEU A 2 11.22 -13.23 -10.06
N LEU A 3 11.05 -14.19 -9.16
CA LEU A 3 10.03 -14.15 -8.12
C LEU A 3 10.14 -12.90 -7.21
N SER A 4 11.35 -12.50 -6.81
CA SER A 4 11.58 -11.29 -6.00
C SER A 4 11.15 -10.04 -6.77
N LEU A 5 11.39 -10.00 -8.09
CA LEU A 5 10.93 -8.90 -8.96
C LEU A 5 9.41 -8.87 -9.08
N GLU A 6 8.77 -10.02 -9.23
CA GLU A 6 7.30 -10.13 -9.29
C GLU A 6 6.66 -9.63 -7.98
N LEU A 7 7.19 -10.05 -6.82
CA LEU A 7 6.72 -9.58 -5.52
C LEU A 7 6.93 -8.07 -5.33
N PHE A 8 8.07 -7.54 -5.77
CA PHE A 8 8.33 -6.10 -5.77
C PHE A 8 7.32 -5.34 -6.63
N VAL A 9 7.04 -5.83 -7.86
CA VAL A 9 6.01 -5.25 -8.74
C VAL A 9 4.63 -5.30 -8.09
N MET A 10 4.29 -6.38 -7.39
CA MET A 10 3.02 -6.49 -6.66
C MET A 10 2.91 -5.44 -5.55
N LEU A 11 3.99 -5.15 -4.80
CA LEU A 11 4.01 -4.07 -3.82
C LEU A 11 3.78 -2.71 -4.48
N VAL A 12 4.42 -2.46 -5.62
CA VAL A 12 4.22 -1.22 -6.40
C VAL A 12 2.79 -1.11 -6.90
N LEU A 13 2.19 -2.19 -7.39
CA LEU A 13 0.80 -2.23 -7.85
C LEU A 13 -0.18 -2.00 -6.71
N ALA A 14 0.00 -2.67 -5.57
CA ALA A 14 -0.87 -2.51 -4.40
C ALA A 14 -0.97 -1.04 -3.96
N ASN A 15 0.15 -0.32 -3.96
CA ASN A 15 0.23 1.05 -3.47
C ASN A 15 0.06 2.11 -4.56
N GLY A 16 0.40 1.80 -5.81
CA GLY A 16 0.30 2.70 -6.95
C GLY A 16 -1.10 2.77 -7.55
N SER A 17 -1.77 1.63 -7.72
CA SER A 17 -3.10 1.56 -8.35
C SER A 17 -4.15 2.43 -7.66
N PRO A 18 -4.23 2.51 -6.30
CA PRO A 18 -5.14 3.44 -5.64
C PRO A 18 -4.93 4.90 -6.03
N VAL A 19 -3.66 5.30 -6.22
CA VAL A 19 -3.31 6.68 -6.61
C VAL A 19 -3.75 6.95 -8.05
N VAL A 20 -3.50 6.01 -8.96
CA VAL A 20 -3.92 6.12 -10.37
C VAL A 20 -5.44 6.20 -10.47
N VAL A 21 -6.17 5.31 -9.81
CA VAL A 21 -7.64 5.29 -9.81
C VAL A 21 -8.21 6.57 -9.19
N ALA A 22 -7.60 7.07 -8.10
CA ALA A 22 -8.01 8.33 -7.49
C ALA A 22 -7.85 9.52 -8.45
N ARG A 23 -6.86 9.49 -9.32
CA ARG A 23 -6.63 10.51 -10.34
C ARG A 23 -7.62 10.41 -11.50
N LEU A 24 -7.88 9.20 -12.00
CA LEU A 24 -8.78 8.97 -13.12
C LEU A 24 -10.24 9.25 -12.77
N LEU A 25 -10.69 8.81 -11.60
CA LEU A 25 -12.09 8.91 -11.18
C LEU A 25 -12.40 10.17 -10.37
N HIS A 26 -11.43 11.03 -10.11
CA HIS A 26 -11.58 12.26 -9.32
C HIS A 26 -12.40 12.02 -8.04
N GLN A 27 -13.57 12.64 -7.90
CA GLN A 27 -14.46 12.51 -6.74
C GLN A 27 -15.43 11.32 -6.81
N THR A 28 -15.56 10.67 -7.97
CA THR A 28 -16.51 9.56 -8.15
C THR A 28 -16.12 8.36 -7.26
N GLY A 29 -17.06 7.89 -6.43
CA GLY A 29 -16.83 6.74 -5.56
C GLY A 29 -15.81 6.98 -4.42
N ASN A 30 -15.48 8.21 -4.08
CA ASN A 30 -14.49 8.58 -3.07
C ASN A 30 -15.05 8.43 -1.63
N ARG A 31 -15.47 7.21 -1.26
CA ARG A 31 -16.00 6.91 0.08
C ARG A 31 -14.86 6.48 1.00
N PRO A 32 -14.62 7.18 2.13
CA PRO A 32 -13.63 6.78 3.13
C PRO A 32 -13.97 5.40 3.72
N VAL A 33 -12.93 4.60 4.00
CA VAL A 33 -13.09 3.26 4.61
C VAL A 33 -13.67 3.36 6.02
N ASP A 34 -13.25 4.38 6.78
CA ASP A 34 -13.72 4.63 8.15
C ASP A 34 -15.08 5.38 8.21
N GLY A 35 -15.67 5.71 7.04
CA GLY A 35 -16.91 6.50 6.98
C GLY A 35 -16.79 7.89 7.62
N GLY A 36 -15.59 8.43 7.78
CA GLY A 36 -15.34 9.71 8.44
C GLY A 36 -15.43 9.63 9.96
N ARG A 37 -15.37 8.45 10.55
CA ARG A 37 -15.47 8.25 12.00
C ARG A 37 -14.26 8.84 12.73
N VAL A 38 -14.54 9.36 13.93
CA VAL A 38 -13.51 9.81 14.88
C VAL A 38 -13.32 8.77 15.99
N TRP A 39 -12.10 8.66 16.48
CA TRP A 39 -11.75 7.79 17.59
C TRP A 39 -12.03 8.50 18.92
N ARG A 40 -11.84 7.78 20.05
CA ARG A 40 -12.05 8.28 21.40
C ARG A 40 -11.27 9.55 21.76
N ASP A 41 -10.19 9.81 21.06
CA ASP A 41 -9.33 11.00 21.22
C ASP A 41 -9.73 12.20 20.33
N GLY A 42 -10.91 12.15 19.69
CA GLY A 42 -11.42 13.20 18.82
C GLY A 42 -10.73 13.30 17.46
N ARG A 43 -9.80 12.38 17.12
CA ARG A 43 -9.09 12.36 15.83
C ARG A 43 -9.72 11.34 14.87
N PRO A 44 -9.62 11.55 13.53
CA PRO A 44 -10.10 10.58 12.57
C PRO A 44 -9.51 9.18 12.81
N VAL A 45 -10.24 8.12 12.49
CA VAL A 45 -9.73 6.74 12.61
C VAL A 45 -8.62 6.52 11.59
N LEU A 46 -8.88 6.73 10.31
CA LEU A 46 -7.92 6.56 9.21
C LEU A 46 -7.69 7.87 8.44
N GLY A 47 -8.78 8.60 8.22
CA GLY A 47 -8.82 9.84 7.48
C GLY A 47 -9.27 9.67 6.02
N PRO A 48 -9.57 10.78 5.33
CA PRO A 48 -10.26 10.79 4.03
C PRO A 48 -9.43 10.22 2.87
N SER A 49 -8.14 10.02 3.05
CA SER A 49 -7.27 9.48 1.99
C SER A 49 -7.41 7.97 1.80
N LYS A 50 -7.98 7.24 2.77
CA LYS A 50 -8.19 5.80 2.72
C LYS A 50 -9.60 5.50 2.25
N THR A 51 -9.75 5.02 1.01
CA THR A 51 -11.04 4.85 0.33
C THR A 51 -11.28 3.42 -0.11
N TRP A 52 -12.53 3.00 -0.14
CA TRP A 52 -12.94 1.67 -0.61
C TRP A 52 -12.50 1.41 -2.05
N ARG A 53 -12.61 2.40 -2.94
CA ARG A 53 -12.13 2.26 -4.32
C ARG A 53 -10.62 1.99 -4.39
N GLY A 54 -9.84 2.61 -3.48
CA GLY A 54 -8.41 2.37 -3.39
C GLY A 54 -8.09 0.96 -2.96
N LEU A 55 -8.81 0.43 -1.95
CA LEU A 55 -8.68 -0.96 -1.53
C LEU A 55 -8.99 -1.94 -2.66
N VAL A 56 -10.10 -1.72 -3.38
CA VAL A 56 -10.47 -2.56 -4.53
C VAL A 56 -9.41 -2.48 -5.63
N ALA A 57 -8.95 -1.28 -5.99
CA ALA A 57 -7.98 -1.08 -7.06
C ALA A 57 -6.65 -1.80 -6.77
N GLY A 58 -6.08 -1.62 -5.56
CA GLY A 58 -4.82 -2.26 -5.20
C GLY A 58 -4.93 -3.78 -5.11
N THR A 59 -6.01 -4.30 -4.49
CA THR A 59 -6.26 -5.74 -4.42
C THR A 59 -6.44 -6.36 -5.79
N MET A 60 -7.27 -5.76 -6.66
CA MET A 60 -7.52 -6.26 -8.02
C MET A 60 -6.28 -6.24 -8.89
N SER A 61 -5.44 -5.20 -8.77
CA SER A 61 -4.18 -5.14 -9.52
C SER A 61 -3.24 -6.27 -9.14
N CYS A 62 -3.11 -6.57 -7.85
CA CYS A 62 -2.29 -7.70 -7.38
C CYS A 62 -2.88 -9.05 -7.79
N LEU A 63 -4.20 -9.21 -7.70
CA LEU A 63 -4.91 -10.42 -8.13
C LEU A 63 -4.64 -10.71 -9.61
N LEU A 64 -4.86 -9.72 -10.47
CA LEU A 64 -4.72 -9.87 -11.92
C LEU A 64 -3.25 -10.13 -12.31
N PHE A 65 -2.31 -9.39 -11.73
CA PHE A 65 -0.89 -9.58 -12.00
C PHE A 65 -0.42 -10.96 -11.52
N SER A 66 -0.78 -11.37 -10.31
CA SER A 66 -0.41 -12.67 -9.74
C SER A 66 -0.98 -13.84 -10.55
N ALA A 67 -2.22 -13.72 -11.03
CA ALA A 67 -2.83 -14.71 -11.93
C ALA A 67 -2.07 -14.78 -13.28
N TRP A 68 -1.66 -13.62 -13.80
CA TRP A 68 -0.93 -13.54 -15.07
C TRP A 68 0.47 -14.17 -15.00
N VAL A 69 1.21 -13.94 -13.90
CA VAL A 69 2.56 -14.53 -13.72
C VAL A 69 2.53 -15.97 -13.18
N GLY A 70 1.35 -16.55 -12.94
CA GLY A 70 1.22 -17.95 -12.50
C GLY A 70 1.32 -18.19 -11.00
N LEU A 71 1.37 -17.16 -10.16
CA LEU A 71 1.36 -17.30 -8.69
C LEU A 71 -0.03 -17.60 -8.13
N GLY A 72 -1.08 -17.46 -8.95
CA GLY A 72 -2.46 -17.72 -8.59
C GLY A 72 -3.22 -16.50 -8.10
N TRP A 73 -4.50 -16.43 -8.44
CA TRP A 73 -5.37 -15.29 -8.12
C TRP A 73 -5.57 -15.08 -6.61
N LEU A 74 -5.69 -16.19 -5.85
CA LEU A 74 -5.90 -16.14 -4.40
C LEU A 74 -4.69 -15.55 -3.67
N PHE A 75 -3.46 -15.96 -4.06
CA PHE A 75 -2.24 -15.39 -3.55
C PHE A 75 -2.19 -13.88 -3.79
N GLY A 76 -2.49 -13.45 -5.03
CA GLY A 76 -2.49 -12.04 -5.39
C GLY A 76 -3.51 -11.21 -4.63
N ALA A 77 -4.73 -11.74 -4.45
CA ALA A 77 -5.77 -11.08 -3.67
C ALA A 77 -5.36 -10.87 -2.21
N LEU A 78 -4.84 -11.91 -1.56
CA LEU A 78 -4.38 -11.84 -0.18
C LEU A 78 -3.16 -10.93 -0.03
N PHE A 79 -2.23 -11.00 -0.96
CA PHE A 79 -1.06 -10.12 -0.98
C PHE A 79 -1.45 -8.64 -1.05
N GLY A 80 -2.33 -8.29 -1.99
CA GLY A 80 -2.84 -6.92 -2.14
C GLY A 80 -3.62 -6.45 -0.92
N LEU A 81 -4.49 -7.29 -0.36
CA LEU A 81 -5.21 -6.99 0.88
C LEU A 81 -4.27 -6.73 2.06
N LEU A 82 -3.25 -7.56 2.25
CA LEU A 82 -2.29 -7.40 3.34
C LEU A 82 -1.44 -6.13 3.18
N ALA A 83 -1.02 -5.81 1.96
CA ALA A 83 -0.32 -4.55 1.69
C ALA A 83 -1.18 -3.34 2.06
N LEU A 84 -2.44 -3.33 1.65
CA LEU A 84 -3.38 -2.26 1.96
C LEU A 84 -3.79 -2.22 3.43
N LEU A 85 -3.89 -3.38 4.11
CA LEU A 85 -4.06 -3.42 5.56
C LEU A 85 -2.88 -2.78 6.29
N GLY A 86 -1.65 -3.05 5.85
CA GLY A 86 -0.45 -2.41 6.38
C GLY A 86 -0.51 -0.88 6.24
N ASP A 87 -0.96 -0.38 5.09
CA ASP A 87 -1.19 1.04 4.85
C ASP A 87 -2.32 1.62 5.74
N LEU A 88 -3.39 0.86 6.01
CA LEU A 88 -4.43 1.29 6.95
C LEU A 88 -3.91 1.34 8.39
N VAL A 89 -3.12 0.34 8.83
CA VAL A 89 -2.48 0.33 10.16
C VAL A 89 -1.57 1.54 10.32
N SER A 90 -0.70 1.82 9.35
CA SER A 90 0.15 3.01 9.34
C SER A 90 -0.66 4.29 9.46
N SER A 91 -1.76 4.38 8.73
CA SER A 91 -2.65 5.54 8.77
C SER A 91 -3.30 5.71 10.14
N PHE A 92 -3.77 4.63 10.75
CA PHE A 92 -4.32 4.63 12.10
C PHE A 92 -3.29 5.13 13.12
N VAL A 93 -2.09 4.56 13.13
CA VAL A 93 -1.01 4.97 14.05
C VAL A 93 -0.68 6.45 13.86
N LYS A 94 -0.55 6.94 12.63
CA LYS A 94 -0.31 8.37 12.35
C LYS A 94 -1.39 9.27 12.94
N ARG A 95 -2.66 8.86 12.87
CA ARG A 95 -3.75 9.64 13.50
C ARG A 95 -3.60 9.67 15.01
N ARG A 96 -3.19 8.55 15.65
CA ARG A 96 -2.94 8.53 17.12
C ARG A 96 -1.76 9.44 17.49
N MET A 97 -0.75 9.54 16.63
CA MET A 97 0.40 10.46 16.82
C MET A 97 0.06 11.94 16.54
N GLY A 98 -1.17 12.27 16.14
CA GLY A 98 -1.59 13.64 15.83
C GLY A 98 -1.12 14.17 14.47
N LEU A 99 -0.57 13.31 13.62
CA LEU A 99 -0.14 13.70 12.29
C LEU A 99 -1.35 13.92 11.36
N LYS A 100 -1.30 14.92 10.50
CA LYS A 100 -2.35 15.22 9.52
C LYS A 100 -2.47 14.11 8.46
N SER A 101 -3.65 14.00 7.83
CA SER A 101 -3.84 13.10 6.68
C SER A 101 -2.80 13.42 5.62
N SER A 102 -2.18 12.38 5.06
CA SER A 102 -1.08 12.48 4.10
C SER A 102 0.23 13.09 4.65
N ALA A 103 0.39 13.28 5.97
CA ALA A 103 1.68 13.62 6.54
C ALA A 103 2.66 12.45 6.41
N ARG A 104 3.92 12.75 6.14
CA ARG A 104 4.99 11.75 6.05
C ARG A 104 5.37 11.25 7.45
N ALA A 105 5.46 9.93 7.58
CA ALA A 105 6.09 9.28 8.72
C ALA A 105 7.08 8.25 8.17
N LEU A 106 8.37 8.63 8.13
CA LEU A 106 9.44 7.76 7.62
C LEU A 106 9.36 6.39 8.28
N TRP A 107 9.55 5.34 7.48
CA TRP A 107 9.45 3.95 7.87
C TRP A 107 8.05 3.47 8.28
N LEU A 108 7.30 4.26 9.04
CA LEU A 108 5.95 3.91 9.48
C LEU A 108 4.99 3.78 8.31
N ASP A 109 5.19 4.55 7.23
CA ASP A 109 4.36 4.45 6.04
C ASP A 109 4.70 3.20 5.21
N GLN A 110 5.98 2.86 5.07
CA GLN A 110 6.45 1.86 4.14
C GLN A 110 6.58 0.46 4.75
N LEU A 111 6.98 0.35 6.02
CA LEU A 111 7.25 -0.95 6.61
C LEU A 111 6.00 -1.83 6.75
N PRO A 112 4.87 -1.38 7.33
CA PRO A 112 3.71 -2.25 7.49
C PRO A 112 3.11 -2.69 6.15
N GLU A 113 3.08 -1.80 5.14
CA GLU A 113 2.54 -2.11 3.81
C GLU A 113 3.41 -3.09 3.01
N ALA A 114 4.70 -3.19 3.33
CA ALA A 114 5.61 -4.14 2.71
C ALA A 114 5.76 -5.43 3.54
N LEU A 115 5.93 -5.32 4.86
CA LEU A 115 6.23 -6.47 5.72
C LEU A 115 5.07 -7.46 5.83
N LEU A 116 3.81 -6.98 5.90
CA LEU A 116 2.65 -7.87 6.02
C LEU A 116 2.49 -8.80 4.80
N PRO A 117 2.46 -8.30 3.55
CA PRO A 117 2.35 -9.17 2.39
C PRO A 117 3.62 -10.01 2.18
N MET A 118 4.81 -9.49 2.49
CA MET A 118 6.05 -10.25 2.37
C MET A 118 6.17 -11.36 3.41
N ALA A 119 5.63 -11.20 4.62
CA ALA A 119 5.54 -12.27 5.60
C ALA A 119 4.62 -13.41 5.11
N MET A 120 3.50 -13.06 4.49
CA MET A 120 2.63 -14.06 3.85
C MET A 120 3.35 -14.75 2.67
N ALA A 121 4.04 -14.00 1.80
CA ALA A 121 4.79 -14.56 0.68
C ALA A 121 5.91 -15.49 1.16
N TRP A 122 6.62 -15.13 2.22
CA TRP A 122 7.61 -15.98 2.86
C TRP A 122 7.04 -17.33 3.27
N LEU A 123 5.89 -17.35 3.95
CA LEU A 123 5.24 -18.58 4.40
C LEU A 123 4.63 -19.38 3.23
N TRP A 124 3.98 -18.69 2.28
CA TRP A 124 3.23 -19.34 1.20
C TRP A 124 4.14 -19.94 0.11
N LEU A 125 5.19 -19.20 -0.24
CA LEU A 125 6.11 -19.56 -1.32
C LEU A 125 7.41 -20.22 -0.82
N SER A 126 7.53 -20.44 0.52
CA SER A 126 8.74 -20.98 1.14
C SER A 126 10.01 -20.21 0.78
N LEU A 127 9.92 -18.89 0.69
CA LEU A 127 11.05 -18.02 0.37
C LEU A 127 12.08 -18.02 1.50
N PRO A 128 13.37 -17.80 1.22
CA PRO A 128 14.33 -17.45 2.25
C PRO A 128 13.93 -16.13 2.93
N LEU A 129 13.96 -16.09 4.27
CA LEU A 129 13.56 -14.90 5.03
C LEU A 129 14.32 -13.64 4.61
N TRP A 130 15.62 -13.77 4.33
CA TRP A 130 16.45 -12.64 3.89
C TRP A 130 15.95 -12.05 2.55
N GLU A 131 15.43 -12.88 1.64
CA GLU A 131 14.89 -12.43 0.36
C GLU A 131 13.59 -11.64 0.56
N ALA A 132 12.69 -12.13 1.42
CA ALA A 132 11.48 -11.42 1.77
C ALA A 132 11.76 -10.05 2.40
N VAL A 133 12.74 -10.01 3.32
CA VAL A 133 13.18 -8.76 3.96
C VAL A 133 13.83 -7.83 2.95
N ALA A 134 14.69 -8.35 2.06
CA ALA A 134 15.37 -7.55 1.04
C ALA A 134 14.36 -6.88 0.08
N VAL A 135 13.34 -7.62 -0.38
CA VAL A 135 12.27 -7.06 -1.24
C VAL A 135 11.48 -5.97 -0.51
N ALA A 136 11.12 -6.20 0.76
CA ALA A 136 10.41 -5.20 1.56
C ALA A 136 11.23 -3.92 1.76
N LEU A 137 12.53 -4.05 2.07
CA LEU A 137 13.43 -2.91 2.23
C LEU A 137 13.66 -2.17 0.89
N LEU A 138 13.85 -2.90 -0.20
CA LEU A 138 14.00 -2.32 -1.52
C LEU A 138 12.77 -1.51 -1.92
N PHE A 139 11.57 -2.04 -1.64
CA PHE A 139 10.32 -1.31 -1.87
C PHE A 139 10.25 -0.04 -1.02
N ALA A 140 10.55 -0.13 0.28
CA ALA A 140 10.52 1.02 1.18
C ALA A 140 11.48 2.13 0.72
N LEU A 141 12.72 1.77 0.37
CA LEU A 141 13.73 2.70 -0.15
C LEU A 141 13.29 3.31 -1.49
N SER A 142 12.80 2.49 -2.42
CA SER A 142 12.28 2.96 -3.70
C SER A 142 11.15 3.98 -3.52
N ASN A 143 10.20 3.69 -2.63
CA ASN A 143 9.09 4.60 -2.34
C ASN A 143 9.56 5.93 -1.76
N MET A 144 10.59 5.91 -0.90
CA MET A 144 11.21 7.12 -0.37
C MET A 144 11.92 7.95 -1.43
N LEU A 145 12.65 7.30 -2.33
CA LEU A 145 13.43 7.97 -3.38
C LEU A 145 12.55 8.52 -4.51
N PHE A 146 11.54 7.75 -4.93
CA PHE A 146 10.68 8.15 -6.04
C PHE A 146 9.53 9.08 -5.65
N SER A 147 9.18 9.18 -4.38
CA SER A 147 8.09 10.06 -3.91
C SER A 147 8.25 11.52 -4.34
N PRO A 148 9.42 12.16 -4.20
CA PRO A 148 9.63 13.53 -4.65
C PRO A 148 9.54 13.68 -6.18
N VAL A 149 10.00 12.67 -6.91
CA VAL A 149 9.93 12.67 -8.40
C VAL A 149 8.48 12.59 -8.85
N LEU A 150 7.68 11.69 -8.27
CA LEU A 150 6.27 11.54 -8.57
C LEU A 150 5.46 12.80 -8.22
N TYR A 151 5.87 13.55 -7.21
CA TYR A 151 5.30 14.85 -6.88
C TYR A 151 5.62 15.88 -7.98
N ARG A 152 6.88 16.01 -8.42
CA ARG A 152 7.29 16.91 -9.49
C ARG A 152 6.56 16.63 -10.81
N LEU A 153 6.28 15.35 -11.08
CA LEU A 153 5.49 14.91 -12.25
C LEU A 153 3.97 15.10 -12.06
N GLY A 154 3.53 15.69 -10.95
CA GLY A 154 2.12 15.90 -10.65
C GLY A 154 1.32 14.62 -10.41
N ILE A 155 1.99 13.46 -10.23
CA ILE A 155 1.35 12.17 -9.98
C ILE A 155 0.88 12.07 -8.53
N ARG A 156 1.65 12.62 -7.58
CA ARG A 156 1.27 12.74 -6.16
C ARG A 156 0.91 14.17 -5.80
N LYS A 157 -0.05 14.32 -4.87
CA LYS A 157 -0.50 15.64 -4.39
C LYS A 157 0.49 16.28 -3.39
N GLN A 158 1.42 15.51 -2.86
CA GLN A 158 2.43 15.96 -1.88
C GLN A 158 3.79 15.34 -2.21
N PRO A 159 4.91 16.03 -1.88
CA PRO A 159 6.26 15.59 -2.24
C PRO A 159 6.77 14.38 -1.44
N HIS A 160 5.95 13.86 -0.55
CA HIS A 160 6.30 12.75 0.34
C HIS A 160 5.11 11.83 0.59
#